data_7364b6badd58960f0c0637e91d418305
#
_entry.id   7364b6badd58960f0c0637e91d418305
#
_cell.length_a   1.000
_cell.length_b   1.000
_cell.length_c   1.000
_cell.angle_alpha   90.00
_cell.angle_beta   90.00
_cell.angle_gamma   90.00
#
_symmetry.space_group_name_H-M   'P 1'
#
loop_
_entity.id
_entity.type
_entity.pdbx_description
1 polymer ?
#
loop_
_entity_poly.entity_id
_entity_poly.type
_entity_poly.pdbx_seq_one_letter_code
_entity_poly.pdbx_strand_id
1 'polypeptide(L)'
;MSVYVGTAGFSYADWKGPFYPPDTRQSAMLEEYARHFPVVEINSTYYAIPEPERVNAMARRTPASFLFNVKANKEMTHEIGDGSKVFEDFRRALRPLEDHGKLGCVLAQFPWAFKRSNENADYLRKLARRLDGLDVVVEFRNDQWDSDETLDLLSSAGLGYCCVDEPRLRGLPAPRVALTSGVGYLRMHGRNADNWWAKGRESWERYDYLYSEEELAEWLSGVENLSENSDRVYVIFNNHYKGQAPANAHTFEQMLRAILGQELVEVEPPESDSPLF
;
A
#
# COMPACT_ATOMS: atom_id res chain seq x y z
N MET A 1 -3.23 -9.98 -16.12
CA MET A 1 -2.38 -9.22 -15.21
C MET A 1 -2.94 -7.83 -15.05
N SER A 2 -2.85 -7.23 -13.87
CA SER A 2 -3.45 -5.91 -13.62
C SER A 2 -2.55 -5.08 -12.72
N VAL A 3 -2.20 -3.86 -13.13
CA VAL A 3 -1.38 -2.92 -12.37
C VAL A 3 -2.27 -1.81 -11.84
N TYR A 4 -2.22 -1.57 -10.55
CA TYR A 4 -3.01 -0.57 -9.83
C TYR A 4 -2.09 0.48 -9.23
N VAL A 5 -2.32 1.74 -9.54
CA VAL A 5 -1.60 2.87 -8.95
C VAL A 5 -2.53 3.60 -7.97
N GLY A 6 -2.02 3.96 -6.80
CA GLY A 6 -2.79 4.67 -5.79
C GLY A 6 -1.91 5.21 -4.66
N THR A 7 -2.54 5.56 -3.55
CA THR A 7 -1.84 6.21 -2.43
C THR A 7 -2.10 5.52 -1.09
N ALA A 8 -1.20 5.75 -0.15
CA ALA A 8 -1.33 5.34 1.24
C ALA A 8 -2.23 6.34 2.00
N GLY A 9 -3.53 6.02 2.06
CA GLY A 9 -4.58 6.88 2.59
C GLY A 9 -5.14 7.84 1.54
N PHE A 10 -6.29 8.43 1.88
CA PHE A 10 -7.05 9.33 1.03
C PHE A 10 -7.60 10.54 1.81
N SER A 11 -7.66 10.49 3.12
CA SER A 11 -8.35 11.49 3.96
C SER A 11 -7.35 12.44 4.61
N TYR A 12 -6.77 13.32 3.81
CA TYR A 12 -5.80 14.31 4.24
C TYR A 12 -6.37 15.74 4.00
N ALA A 13 -6.33 16.57 5.04
CA ALA A 13 -6.88 17.93 4.96
C ALA A 13 -6.07 18.84 4.03
N ASP A 14 -4.76 18.62 3.96
CA ASP A 14 -3.81 19.36 3.12
C ASP A 14 -3.87 18.96 1.62
N TRP A 15 -4.69 17.96 1.27
CA TRP A 15 -4.99 17.63 -0.13
C TRP A 15 -6.09 18.51 -0.74
N LYS A 16 -6.81 19.29 0.08
CA LYS A 16 -7.79 20.28 -0.42
C LYS A 16 -7.08 21.43 -1.13
N GLY A 17 -7.45 21.67 -2.35
CA GLY A 17 -6.79 22.59 -3.27
C GLY A 17 -5.80 21.88 -4.20
N PRO A 18 -4.76 21.23 -3.68
CA PRO A 18 -3.81 20.52 -4.54
C PRO A 18 -4.38 19.32 -5.29
N PHE A 19 -5.27 18.55 -4.66
CA PHE A 19 -5.85 17.34 -5.24
C PHE A 19 -7.39 17.35 -5.21
N TYR A 20 -8.00 17.57 -4.04
CA TYR A 20 -9.45 17.71 -3.93
C TYR A 20 -9.91 19.14 -4.19
N PRO A 21 -11.15 19.36 -4.68
CA PRO A 21 -11.78 20.67 -4.61
C PRO A 21 -11.68 21.27 -3.20
N PRO A 22 -11.45 22.60 -3.06
CA PRO A 22 -11.20 23.21 -1.74
C PRO A 22 -12.34 23.02 -0.72
N ASP A 23 -13.56 22.88 -1.19
CA ASP A 23 -14.78 22.72 -0.39
C ASP A 23 -15.15 21.26 -0.12
N THR A 24 -14.36 20.29 -0.60
CA THR A 24 -14.61 18.86 -0.40
C THR A 24 -14.75 18.54 1.09
N ARG A 25 -15.91 17.99 1.48
CA ARG A 25 -16.14 17.53 2.85
C ARG A 25 -15.33 16.27 3.11
N GLN A 26 -14.82 16.10 4.33
CA GLN A 26 -14.06 14.90 4.71
C GLN A 26 -14.85 13.59 4.46
N SER A 27 -16.17 13.65 4.67
CA SER A 27 -17.05 12.51 4.41
C SER A 27 -17.16 12.13 2.94
N ALA A 28 -16.85 13.03 2.00
CA ALA A 28 -16.92 12.80 0.56
C ALA A 28 -15.56 12.48 -0.07
N MET A 29 -14.47 12.53 0.72
CA MET A 29 -13.11 12.32 0.18
C MET A 29 -12.89 10.93 -0.41
N LEU A 30 -13.56 9.89 0.10
CA LEU A 30 -13.39 8.54 -0.44
C LEU A 30 -13.98 8.41 -1.85
N GLU A 31 -15.18 8.91 -2.04
CA GLU A 31 -15.85 8.92 -3.35
C GLU A 31 -15.09 9.78 -4.35
N GLU A 32 -14.61 10.94 -3.91
CA GLU A 32 -13.81 11.81 -4.76
C GLU A 32 -12.48 11.15 -5.14
N TYR A 33 -11.79 10.54 -4.17
CA TYR A 33 -10.56 9.78 -4.40
C TYR A 33 -10.76 8.65 -5.42
N ALA A 34 -11.85 7.90 -5.29
CA ALA A 34 -12.16 6.76 -6.16
C ALA A 34 -12.50 7.17 -7.61
N ARG A 35 -12.65 8.45 -7.92
CA ARG A 35 -12.73 8.99 -9.29
C ARG A 35 -11.37 9.17 -9.96
N HIS A 36 -10.31 9.10 -9.19
CA HIS A 36 -8.94 9.35 -9.66
C HIS A 36 -8.06 8.11 -9.64
N PHE A 37 -8.26 7.21 -8.67
CA PHE A 37 -7.43 6.03 -8.50
C PHE A 37 -8.27 4.77 -8.26
N PRO A 38 -7.85 3.61 -8.82
CA PRO A 38 -8.58 2.35 -8.69
C PRO A 38 -8.30 1.61 -7.37
N VAL A 39 -7.34 2.07 -6.57
CA VAL A 39 -6.91 1.42 -5.32
C VAL A 39 -6.51 2.45 -4.27
N VAL A 40 -6.74 2.11 -3.02
CA VAL A 40 -6.21 2.85 -1.86
C VAL A 40 -5.65 1.90 -0.82
N GLU A 41 -4.57 2.29 -0.15
CA GLU A 41 -4.06 1.59 1.04
C GLU A 41 -4.63 2.23 2.31
N ILE A 42 -5.35 1.46 3.11
CA ILE A 42 -5.94 1.91 4.37
C ILE A 42 -4.94 1.73 5.50
N ASN A 43 -4.46 2.85 6.07
CA ASN A 43 -3.48 2.86 7.15
C ASN A 43 -4.10 3.04 8.55
N SER A 44 -5.35 3.48 8.65
CA SER A 44 -6.01 3.70 9.95
C SER A 44 -6.18 2.42 10.76
N THR A 45 -6.26 1.26 10.11
CA THR A 45 -6.33 -0.07 10.71
C THR A 45 -5.10 -0.44 11.54
N TYR A 46 -3.95 0.18 11.25
CA TYR A 46 -2.74 0.06 12.05
C TYR A 46 -2.95 0.54 13.49
N TYR A 47 -3.69 1.61 13.69
CA TYR A 47 -3.96 2.21 15.01
C TYR A 47 -5.16 1.57 15.70
N ALA A 48 -6.23 1.29 14.96
CA ALA A 48 -7.45 0.70 15.49
C ALA A 48 -8.15 -0.14 14.41
N ILE A 49 -8.55 -1.35 14.77
CA ILE A 49 -9.34 -2.22 13.90
C ILE A 49 -10.77 -1.66 13.86
N PRO A 50 -11.29 -1.32 12.68
CA PRO A 50 -12.63 -0.77 12.55
C PRO A 50 -13.70 -1.86 12.71
N GLU A 51 -14.91 -1.45 13.10
CA GLU A 51 -16.05 -2.35 13.05
C GLU A 51 -16.41 -2.71 11.60
N PRO A 52 -16.88 -3.95 11.34
CA PRO A 52 -17.21 -4.42 9.99
C PRO A 52 -18.20 -3.52 9.24
N GLU A 53 -19.16 -2.91 9.93
CA GLU A 53 -20.16 -2.00 9.36
C GLU A 53 -19.52 -0.77 8.73
N ARG A 54 -18.47 -0.25 9.34
CA ARG A 54 -17.71 0.89 8.79
C ARG A 54 -16.97 0.49 7.51
N VAL A 55 -16.37 -0.69 7.49
CA VAL A 55 -15.68 -1.24 6.31
C VAL A 55 -16.68 -1.51 5.19
N ASN A 56 -17.83 -2.09 5.51
CA ASN A 56 -18.93 -2.29 4.56
C ASN A 56 -19.43 -0.97 3.96
N ALA A 57 -19.57 0.07 4.78
CA ALA A 57 -19.95 1.39 4.30
C ALA A 57 -18.91 1.98 3.32
N MET A 58 -17.61 1.76 3.55
CA MET A 58 -16.56 2.17 2.61
C MET A 58 -16.65 1.38 1.30
N ALA A 59 -16.83 0.07 1.35
CA ALA A 59 -16.96 -0.79 0.17
C ALA A 59 -18.14 -0.37 -0.72
N ARG A 60 -19.26 0.00 -0.11
CA ARG A 60 -20.49 0.41 -0.84
C ARG A 60 -20.41 1.79 -1.48
N ARG A 61 -19.46 2.64 -1.04
CA ARG A 61 -19.29 4.01 -1.51
C ARG A 61 -18.25 4.15 -2.63
N THR A 62 -17.73 3.06 -3.12
CA THR A 62 -16.73 3.03 -4.19
C THR A 62 -17.21 2.20 -5.37
N PRO A 63 -16.70 2.42 -6.59
CA PRO A 63 -17.02 1.59 -7.76
C PRO A 63 -16.76 0.10 -7.50
N ALA A 64 -17.43 -0.79 -8.25
CA ALA A 64 -17.30 -2.24 -8.08
C ALA A 64 -15.84 -2.73 -8.27
N SER A 65 -15.11 -2.10 -9.19
CA SER A 65 -13.70 -2.39 -9.52
C SER A 65 -12.68 -1.82 -8.52
N PHE A 66 -13.11 -0.95 -7.59
CA PHE A 66 -12.21 -0.29 -6.64
C PHE A 66 -11.70 -1.24 -5.57
N LEU A 67 -10.38 -1.24 -5.33
CA LEU A 67 -9.74 -2.13 -4.36
C LEU A 67 -9.21 -1.39 -3.13
N PHE A 68 -9.20 -2.11 -2.03
CA PHE A 68 -8.61 -1.66 -0.76
C PHE A 68 -7.45 -2.59 -0.37
N ASN A 69 -6.23 -2.05 -0.32
CA ASN A 69 -5.15 -2.68 0.40
C ASN A 69 -5.24 -2.25 1.86
N VAL A 70 -5.02 -3.16 2.80
CA VAL A 70 -5.25 -2.86 4.21
C VAL A 70 -4.00 -3.14 5.03
N LYS A 71 -3.48 -2.11 5.71
CA LYS A 71 -2.33 -2.26 6.59
C LYS A 71 -2.71 -3.03 7.85
N ALA A 72 -1.90 -4.04 8.19
CA ALA A 72 -2.05 -4.83 9.41
C ALA A 72 -1.98 -3.96 10.67
N ASN A 73 -2.72 -4.35 11.73
CA ASN A 73 -2.70 -3.66 13.01
C ASN A 73 -1.31 -3.73 13.67
N LYS A 74 -0.96 -2.72 14.45
CA LYS A 74 0.33 -2.62 15.13
C LYS A 74 0.65 -3.81 16.04
N GLU A 75 -0.36 -4.42 16.68
CA GLU A 75 -0.19 -5.62 17.51
C GLU A 75 0.22 -6.85 16.71
N MET A 76 0.06 -6.82 15.37
CA MET A 76 0.51 -7.87 14.46
C MET A 76 1.92 -7.66 13.94
N THR A 77 2.50 -6.46 14.07
CA THR A 77 3.76 -6.10 13.39
C THR A 77 4.76 -5.35 14.27
N HIS A 78 4.31 -4.52 15.21
CA HIS A 78 5.16 -3.64 16.05
C HIS A 78 5.13 -4.04 17.53
N GLU A 79 3.94 -4.37 18.03
CA GLU A 79 3.69 -4.74 19.43
C GLU A 79 3.38 -6.25 19.51
N ILE A 80 4.25 -7.06 18.89
CA ILE A 80 4.04 -8.50 18.72
C ILE A 80 3.95 -9.18 20.08
N GLY A 81 2.76 -9.68 20.38
CA GLY A 81 2.46 -10.42 21.59
C GLY A 81 1.85 -11.80 21.29
N ASP A 82 1.11 -12.33 22.24
CA ASP A 82 0.41 -13.63 22.14
C ASP A 82 -0.80 -13.62 21.17
N GLY A 83 -1.38 -12.52 20.97
CA GLY A 83 -2.29 -11.89 20.03
C GLY A 83 -3.14 -12.75 19.08
N SER A 84 -3.73 -13.90 19.50
CA SER A 84 -4.71 -14.62 18.65
C SER A 84 -5.93 -13.75 18.35
N LYS A 85 -6.42 -13.02 19.33
CA LYS A 85 -7.62 -12.19 19.23
C LYS A 85 -7.48 -11.06 18.19
N VAL A 86 -6.33 -10.39 18.09
CA VAL A 86 -6.14 -9.30 17.11
C VAL A 86 -6.27 -9.79 15.67
N PHE A 87 -5.81 -11.02 15.38
CA PHE A 87 -5.96 -11.61 14.05
C PHE A 87 -7.42 -11.94 13.73
N GLU A 88 -8.16 -12.48 14.71
CA GLU A 88 -9.59 -12.78 14.56
C GLU A 88 -10.40 -11.50 14.32
N ASP A 89 -10.17 -10.47 15.15
CA ASP A 89 -10.85 -9.17 15.03
C ASP A 89 -10.50 -8.50 13.70
N PHE A 90 -9.22 -8.56 13.26
CA PHE A 90 -8.79 -8.01 11.99
C PHE A 90 -9.44 -8.73 10.80
N ARG A 91 -9.43 -10.05 10.77
CA ARG A 91 -10.11 -10.83 9.72
C ARG A 91 -11.61 -10.53 9.68
N ARG A 92 -12.27 -10.44 10.85
CA ARG A 92 -13.69 -10.08 10.93
C ARG A 92 -13.94 -8.69 10.32
N ALA A 93 -13.06 -7.73 10.60
CA ALA A 93 -13.17 -6.38 10.04
C ALA A 93 -13.01 -6.34 8.52
N LEU A 94 -12.18 -7.23 7.94
CA LEU A 94 -11.96 -7.29 6.49
C LEU A 94 -13.05 -8.03 5.72
N ARG A 95 -13.84 -8.87 6.38
CA ARG A 95 -14.87 -9.70 5.75
C ARG A 95 -15.76 -8.94 4.76
N PRO A 96 -16.25 -7.72 5.04
CA PRO A 96 -17.04 -6.98 4.06
C PRO A 96 -16.30 -6.65 2.77
N LEU A 97 -14.97 -6.42 2.80
CA LEU A 97 -14.19 -6.22 1.58
C LEU A 97 -14.07 -7.51 0.77
N GLU A 98 -13.90 -8.66 1.44
CA GLU A 98 -13.90 -9.97 0.78
C GLU A 98 -15.27 -10.25 0.15
N ASP A 99 -16.37 -10.03 0.88
CA ASP A 99 -17.74 -10.27 0.42
C ASP A 99 -18.11 -9.39 -0.79
N HIS A 100 -17.54 -8.19 -0.89
CA HIS A 100 -17.69 -7.30 -2.05
C HIS A 100 -16.67 -7.54 -3.17
N GLY A 101 -15.71 -8.46 -3.00
CA GLY A 101 -14.60 -8.66 -3.95
C GLY A 101 -13.64 -7.49 -4.05
N LYS A 102 -13.56 -6.66 -3.00
CA LYS A 102 -12.79 -5.41 -2.97
C LYS A 102 -11.54 -5.44 -2.07
N LEU A 103 -11.23 -6.56 -1.44
CA LEU A 103 -9.97 -6.72 -0.73
C LEU A 103 -8.85 -6.97 -1.75
N GLY A 104 -7.90 -6.04 -1.83
CA GLY A 104 -6.70 -6.19 -2.65
C GLY A 104 -5.71 -7.12 -1.97
N CYS A 105 -5.04 -6.63 -0.93
CA CYS A 105 -4.15 -7.43 -0.09
C CYS A 105 -4.00 -6.82 1.31
N VAL A 106 -3.37 -7.56 2.20
CA VAL A 106 -2.94 -7.10 3.53
C VAL A 106 -1.46 -6.72 3.50
N LEU A 107 -1.13 -5.49 3.89
CA LEU A 107 0.25 -5.05 4.06
C LEU A 107 0.70 -5.24 5.51
N ALA A 108 1.61 -6.17 5.76
CA ALA A 108 2.27 -6.38 7.04
C ALA A 108 3.63 -5.64 7.07
N GLN A 109 3.62 -4.36 7.44
CA GLN A 109 4.85 -3.56 7.54
C GLN A 109 5.47 -3.70 8.92
N PHE A 110 6.73 -4.15 8.98
CA PHE A 110 7.50 -4.30 10.19
C PHE A 110 8.39 -3.09 10.46
N PRO A 111 8.64 -2.76 11.76
CA PRO A 111 9.50 -1.63 12.12
C PRO A 111 10.99 -1.96 11.91
N TRP A 112 11.83 -0.94 11.92
CA TRP A 112 13.29 -1.12 11.85
C TRP A 112 13.86 -2.02 12.96
N ALA A 113 13.21 -2.06 14.13
CA ALA A 113 13.60 -2.92 15.24
C ALA A 113 13.35 -4.42 15.00
N PHE A 114 12.53 -4.77 14.00
CA PHE A 114 12.25 -6.15 13.60
C PHE A 114 13.41 -6.67 12.75
N LYS A 115 14.48 -7.12 13.43
CA LYS A 115 15.72 -7.59 12.81
C LYS A 115 15.62 -9.05 12.39
N ARG A 116 16.47 -9.46 11.46
CA ARG A 116 16.57 -10.86 11.01
C ARG A 116 17.04 -11.74 12.18
N SER A 117 16.19 -12.68 12.58
CA SER A 117 16.48 -13.73 13.56
C SER A 117 15.63 -14.97 13.23
N ASN A 118 15.96 -16.11 13.80
CA ASN A 118 15.15 -17.33 13.64
C ASN A 118 13.75 -17.14 14.24
N GLU A 119 13.64 -16.47 15.39
CA GLU A 119 12.38 -16.18 16.05
C GLU A 119 11.47 -15.31 15.16
N ASN A 120 12.03 -14.26 14.57
CA ASN A 120 11.28 -13.38 13.67
C ASN A 120 10.92 -14.06 12.35
N ALA A 121 11.78 -14.96 11.83
CA ALA A 121 11.45 -15.80 10.68
C ALA A 121 10.29 -16.76 10.99
N ASP A 122 10.28 -17.38 12.18
CA ASP A 122 9.18 -18.23 12.62
C ASP A 122 7.90 -17.43 12.85
N TYR A 123 8.04 -16.19 13.31
CA TYR A 123 6.88 -15.30 13.42
C TYR A 123 6.25 -15.00 12.06
N LEU A 124 7.03 -14.76 11.00
CA LEU A 124 6.49 -14.56 9.65
C LEU A 124 5.70 -15.80 9.17
N ARG A 125 6.20 -17.02 9.42
CA ARG A 125 5.46 -18.26 9.13
C ARG A 125 4.15 -18.36 9.93
N LYS A 126 4.17 -17.92 11.21
CA LYS A 126 2.98 -17.87 12.06
C LYS A 126 1.96 -16.85 11.56
N LEU A 127 2.43 -15.66 11.14
CA LEU A 127 1.59 -14.61 10.56
C LEU A 127 0.89 -15.11 9.29
N ALA A 128 1.62 -15.77 8.39
CA ALA A 128 1.06 -16.38 7.18
C ALA A 128 -0.08 -17.36 7.52
N ARG A 129 0.15 -18.28 8.46
CA ARG A 129 -0.89 -19.25 8.89
C ARG A 129 -2.11 -18.57 9.52
N ARG A 130 -1.93 -17.47 10.26
CA ARG A 130 -3.04 -16.74 10.90
C ARG A 130 -3.87 -15.92 9.91
N LEU A 131 -3.27 -15.54 8.80
CA LEU A 131 -3.91 -14.80 7.70
C LEU A 131 -4.16 -15.69 6.48
N ASP A 132 -4.15 -17.01 6.66
CA ASP A 132 -4.37 -17.99 5.58
C ASP A 132 -5.64 -17.67 4.77
N GLY A 133 -5.54 -17.76 3.45
CA GLY A 133 -6.59 -17.39 2.50
C GLY A 133 -6.63 -15.90 2.14
N LEU A 134 -5.78 -15.05 2.74
CA LEU A 134 -5.60 -13.65 2.34
C LEU A 134 -4.26 -13.47 1.63
N ASP A 135 -4.22 -12.63 0.61
CA ASP A 135 -2.97 -12.16 0.03
C ASP A 135 -2.28 -11.23 1.05
N VAL A 136 -1.09 -11.62 1.51
CA VAL A 136 -0.32 -10.86 2.51
C VAL A 136 1.02 -10.47 1.94
N VAL A 137 1.34 -9.19 1.98
CA VAL A 137 2.62 -8.64 1.54
C VAL A 137 3.38 -8.10 2.74
N VAL A 138 4.67 -8.41 2.83
CA VAL A 138 5.56 -8.03 3.95
C VAL A 138 6.49 -6.92 3.52
N GLU A 139 6.46 -5.80 4.27
CA GLU A 139 7.42 -4.71 4.14
C GLU A 139 8.40 -4.71 5.30
N PHE A 140 9.68 -4.75 4.96
CA PHE A 140 10.77 -4.60 5.92
C PHE A 140 11.31 -3.16 5.93
N ARG A 141 11.82 -2.75 7.09
CA ARG A 141 12.49 -1.46 7.31
C ARG A 141 13.93 -1.63 7.83
N ASN A 142 14.45 -2.85 7.81
CA ASN A 142 15.80 -3.17 8.28
C ASN A 142 16.53 -3.97 7.21
N ASP A 143 17.74 -3.51 6.84
CA ASP A 143 18.60 -4.10 5.81
C ASP A 143 19.02 -5.55 6.07
N GLN A 144 18.92 -6.04 7.30
CA GLN A 144 19.19 -7.44 7.60
C GLN A 144 18.23 -8.43 6.92
N TRP A 145 17.09 -7.94 6.43
CA TRP A 145 16.15 -8.72 5.64
C TRP A 145 16.41 -8.66 4.12
N ASP A 146 17.42 -7.89 3.68
CA ASP A 146 17.77 -7.78 2.26
C ASP A 146 18.70 -8.93 1.84
N SER A 147 18.12 -10.12 1.67
CA SER A 147 18.84 -11.33 1.26
C SER A 147 17.94 -12.29 0.48
N ASP A 148 18.56 -13.20 -0.29
CA ASP A 148 17.83 -14.23 -1.03
C ASP A 148 17.15 -15.23 -0.10
N GLU A 149 17.73 -15.54 1.06
CA GLU A 149 17.13 -16.39 2.08
C GLU A 149 15.82 -15.78 2.65
N THR A 150 15.72 -14.44 2.65
CA THR A 150 14.46 -13.78 3.00
C THR A 150 13.41 -13.97 1.92
N LEU A 151 13.77 -13.87 0.66
CA LEU A 151 12.84 -14.14 -0.45
C LEU A 151 12.36 -15.59 -0.44
N ASP A 152 13.27 -16.53 -0.21
CA ASP A 152 12.95 -17.97 -0.08
C ASP A 152 12.01 -18.23 1.11
N LEU A 153 12.24 -17.55 2.24
CA LEU A 153 11.39 -17.63 3.42
C LEU A 153 9.96 -17.13 3.09
N LEU A 154 9.83 -15.95 2.47
CA LEU A 154 8.54 -15.39 2.12
C LEU A 154 7.81 -16.26 1.10
N SER A 155 8.49 -16.67 0.04
CA SER A 155 7.92 -17.54 -1.00
C SER A 155 7.42 -18.87 -0.41
N SER A 156 8.23 -19.53 0.44
CA SER A 156 7.84 -20.80 1.09
C SER A 156 6.66 -20.62 2.07
N ALA A 157 6.46 -19.43 2.59
CA ALA A 157 5.33 -19.10 3.48
C ALA A 157 4.11 -18.56 2.73
N GLY A 158 4.16 -18.38 1.41
CA GLY A 158 3.09 -17.77 0.63
C GLY A 158 2.91 -16.27 0.88
N LEU A 159 3.96 -15.58 1.35
CA LEU A 159 3.95 -14.14 1.61
C LEU A 159 4.59 -13.36 0.45
N GLY A 160 3.99 -12.24 0.07
CA GLY A 160 4.55 -11.31 -0.90
C GLY A 160 5.67 -10.45 -0.31
N TYR A 161 6.64 -10.08 -1.13
CA TYR A 161 7.67 -9.10 -0.79
C TYR A 161 7.22 -7.71 -1.23
N CYS A 162 7.30 -6.72 -0.33
CA CYS A 162 7.08 -5.32 -0.66
C CYS A 162 8.39 -4.67 -1.10
N CYS A 163 8.49 -4.31 -2.38
CA CYS A 163 9.53 -3.44 -2.89
C CYS A 163 9.35 -2.03 -2.30
N VAL A 164 10.43 -1.37 -1.90
CA VAL A 164 10.35 -0.04 -1.30
C VAL A 164 11.28 0.94 -2.01
N ASP A 165 10.80 2.17 -2.19
CA ASP A 165 11.63 3.34 -2.45
C ASP A 165 11.63 4.23 -1.22
N GLU A 166 12.81 4.37 -0.63
CA GLU A 166 13.05 5.17 0.56
C GLU A 166 14.48 5.73 0.52
N PRO A 167 14.87 6.66 1.41
CA PRO A 167 16.22 7.22 1.36
C PRO A 167 17.30 6.14 1.50
N ARG A 168 18.38 6.26 0.74
CA ARG A 168 19.52 5.33 0.77
C ARG A 168 20.38 5.58 2.03
N LEU A 169 19.85 5.20 3.18
CA LEU A 169 20.51 5.37 4.48
C LEU A 169 20.95 4.02 5.05
N ARG A 170 22.05 4.04 5.81
CA ARG A 170 22.56 2.84 6.49
C ARG A 170 21.49 2.23 7.41
N GLY A 171 21.26 0.95 7.27
CA GLY A 171 20.30 0.18 8.07
C GLY A 171 18.89 0.11 7.46
N LEU A 172 18.64 0.80 6.33
CA LEU A 172 17.43 0.64 5.53
C LEU A 172 17.68 -0.34 4.37
N PRO A 173 16.65 -1.07 3.93
CA PRO A 173 16.74 -1.94 2.75
C PRO A 173 17.19 -1.18 1.50
N ALA A 174 17.98 -1.85 0.67
CA ALA A 174 18.30 -1.34 -0.66
C ALA A 174 17.07 -1.45 -1.58
N PRO A 175 16.91 -0.56 -2.57
CA PRO A 175 15.90 -0.74 -3.60
C PRO A 175 16.08 -2.08 -4.31
N ARG A 176 15.07 -2.93 -4.22
CA ARG A 176 15.08 -4.26 -4.80
C ARG A 176 13.72 -4.57 -5.40
N VAL A 177 13.70 -5.03 -6.65
CA VAL A 177 12.52 -5.60 -7.29
C VAL A 177 12.54 -7.11 -7.05
N ALA A 178 11.54 -7.63 -6.36
CA ALA A 178 11.39 -9.06 -6.11
C ALA A 178 9.92 -9.44 -6.01
N LEU A 179 9.60 -10.66 -6.44
CA LEU A 179 8.29 -11.27 -6.36
C LEU A 179 8.40 -12.61 -5.61
N THR A 180 7.60 -12.79 -4.57
CA THR A 180 7.58 -14.01 -3.75
C THR A 180 6.20 -14.65 -3.63
N SER A 181 5.16 -14.00 -4.20
CA SER A 181 3.78 -14.51 -4.27
C SER A 181 3.12 -14.06 -5.58
N GLY A 182 1.83 -14.32 -5.78
CA GLY A 182 1.06 -13.81 -6.92
C GLY A 182 0.82 -12.29 -6.91
N VAL A 183 1.28 -11.56 -5.87
CA VAL A 183 1.08 -10.12 -5.71
C VAL A 183 2.41 -9.38 -5.70
N GLY A 184 2.61 -8.51 -6.70
CA GLY A 184 3.68 -7.52 -6.71
C GLY A 184 3.25 -6.28 -5.92
N TYR A 185 4.17 -5.70 -5.13
CA TYR A 185 3.88 -4.52 -4.33
C TYR A 185 5.07 -3.57 -4.30
N LEU A 186 4.85 -2.31 -4.65
CA LEU A 186 5.85 -1.25 -4.58
C LEU A 186 5.31 -0.10 -3.72
N ARG A 187 6.08 0.32 -2.71
CA ARG A 187 5.76 1.50 -1.90
C ARG A 187 6.79 2.60 -2.09
N MET A 188 6.30 3.76 -2.51
CA MET A 188 7.08 4.96 -2.77
C MET A 188 6.99 5.89 -1.55
N HIS A 189 8.01 5.87 -0.68
CA HIS A 189 7.98 6.60 0.60
C HIS A 189 8.51 8.04 0.50
N GLY A 190 9.21 8.36 -0.57
CA GLY A 190 10.01 9.58 -0.68
C GLY A 190 11.45 9.37 -0.20
N ARG A 191 12.38 10.15 -0.77
CA ARG A 191 13.82 10.03 -0.52
C ARG A 191 14.34 11.14 0.41
N ASN A 192 13.51 11.61 1.37
CA ASN A 192 13.86 12.68 2.32
C ASN A 192 14.84 12.17 3.38
N ALA A 193 16.14 12.13 3.06
CA ALA A 193 17.18 11.64 3.94
C ALA A 193 17.36 12.48 5.21
N ASP A 194 17.20 13.81 5.10
CA ASP A 194 17.43 14.75 6.18
C ASP A 194 16.44 14.57 7.35
N ASN A 195 15.20 14.22 7.03
CA ASN A 195 14.13 14.07 8.02
C ASN A 195 13.84 12.61 8.40
N TRP A 196 14.46 11.62 7.75
CA TRP A 196 14.12 10.20 7.95
C TRP A 196 14.30 9.72 9.39
N TRP A 197 15.43 10.08 10.01
CA TRP A 197 15.78 9.74 11.41
C TRP A 197 15.70 10.93 12.36
N ALA A 198 15.19 12.09 11.92
CA ALA A 198 15.11 13.28 12.73
C ALA A 198 14.21 13.07 13.95
N LYS A 199 14.72 13.38 15.15
CA LYS A 199 13.97 13.32 16.40
C LYS A 199 13.21 14.64 16.63
N GLY A 200 12.05 14.56 17.27
CA GLY A 200 11.26 15.74 17.62
C GLY A 200 10.57 16.40 16.42
N ARG A 201 10.46 15.70 15.32
CA ARG A 201 9.73 16.10 14.12
C ARG A 201 8.38 15.39 14.06
N GLU A 202 7.45 15.99 13.32
CA GLU A 202 6.18 15.35 13.01
C GLU A 202 6.40 14.16 12.06
N SER A 203 5.60 13.12 12.20
CA SER A 203 5.78 11.88 11.44
C SER A 203 5.66 12.07 9.92
N TRP A 204 4.91 13.07 9.48
CA TRP A 204 4.71 13.39 8.07
C TRP A 204 5.94 14.03 7.42
N GLU A 205 6.82 14.69 8.18
CA GLU A 205 8.00 15.39 7.64
C GLU A 205 8.97 14.46 6.91
N ARG A 206 9.05 13.19 7.31
CA ARG A 206 9.86 12.19 6.59
C ARG A 206 9.31 11.85 5.21
N TYR A 207 8.01 12.04 5.00
CA TYR A 207 7.31 11.76 3.76
C TYR A 207 7.07 13.03 2.90
N ASP A 208 7.65 14.17 3.32
CA ASP A 208 7.67 15.41 2.53
C ASP A 208 8.72 15.29 1.42
N TYR A 209 8.32 14.75 0.31
CA TYR A 209 9.17 14.50 -0.85
C TYR A 209 8.35 14.44 -2.12
N LEU A 210 8.70 15.25 -3.12
CA LEU A 210 8.14 15.18 -4.45
C LEU A 210 9.16 14.52 -5.39
N TYR A 211 8.83 13.34 -5.88
CA TYR A 211 9.66 12.63 -6.86
C TYR A 211 9.72 13.40 -8.18
N SER A 212 10.90 13.45 -8.80
CA SER A 212 11.06 13.86 -10.19
C SER A 212 10.66 12.72 -11.14
N GLU A 213 10.43 13.06 -12.41
CA GLU A 213 10.14 12.05 -13.45
C GLU A 213 11.31 11.07 -13.64
N GLU A 214 12.56 11.55 -13.53
CA GLU A 214 13.75 10.71 -13.63
C GLU A 214 13.81 9.68 -12.50
N GLU A 215 13.47 10.07 -11.26
CA GLU A 215 13.40 9.15 -10.12
C GLU A 215 12.27 8.13 -10.25
N LEU A 216 11.12 8.56 -10.77
CA LEU A 216 10.01 7.67 -11.07
C LEU A 216 10.39 6.67 -12.17
N ALA A 217 11.12 7.13 -13.22
CA ALA A 217 11.56 6.28 -14.32
C ALA A 217 12.46 5.11 -13.87
N GLU A 218 13.20 5.25 -12.77
CA GLU A 218 14.02 4.17 -12.20
C GLU A 218 13.22 2.90 -11.89
N TRP A 219 11.90 3.03 -11.66
CA TRP A 219 11.01 1.93 -11.26
C TRP A 219 10.18 1.33 -12.39
N LEU A 220 10.15 1.94 -13.57
CA LEU A 220 9.28 1.50 -14.67
C LEU A 220 9.56 0.05 -15.09
N SER A 221 10.82 -0.29 -15.36
CA SER A 221 11.21 -1.65 -15.75
C SER A 221 10.97 -2.67 -14.61
N GLY A 222 11.08 -2.21 -13.36
CA GLY A 222 10.77 -3.04 -12.20
C GLY A 222 9.29 -3.38 -12.10
N VAL A 223 8.41 -2.41 -12.33
CA VAL A 223 6.96 -2.62 -12.34
C VAL A 223 6.54 -3.47 -13.53
N GLU A 224 7.12 -3.26 -14.72
CA GLU A 224 6.91 -4.11 -15.91
C GLU A 224 7.27 -5.56 -15.59
N ASN A 225 8.46 -5.84 -15.03
CA ASN A 225 8.87 -7.18 -14.63
C ASN A 225 7.92 -7.81 -13.58
N LEU A 226 7.45 -7.03 -12.59
CA LEU A 226 6.47 -7.51 -11.63
C LEU A 226 5.15 -7.86 -12.33
N SER A 227 4.69 -7.03 -13.29
CA SER A 227 3.43 -7.27 -13.99
C SER A 227 3.47 -8.55 -14.83
N GLU A 228 4.58 -8.84 -15.50
CA GLU A 228 4.74 -10.05 -16.31
C GLU A 228 4.69 -11.36 -15.50
N ASN A 229 5.04 -11.30 -14.20
CA ASN A 229 5.25 -12.48 -13.36
C ASN A 229 4.25 -12.62 -12.20
N SER A 230 3.27 -11.72 -12.07
CA SER A 230 2.28 -11.73 -11.00
C SER A 230 0.85 -11.61 -11.50
N ASP A 231 -0.13 -11.94 -10.67
CA ASP A 231 -1.54 -11.76 -10.98
C ASP A 231 -1.94 -10.27 -10.91
N ARG A 232 -1.38 -9.55 -9.94
CA ARG A 232 -1.66 -8.13 -9.66
C ARG A 232 -0.41 -7.43 -9.14
N VAL A 233 -0.26 -6.16 -9.51
CA VAL A 233 0.77 -5.27 -8.97
C VAL A 233 0.10 -4.03 -8.37
N TYR A 234 0.52 -3.66 -7.18
CA TYR A 234 0.11 -2.43 -6.51
C TYR A 234 1.30 -1.48 -6.39
N VAL A 235 1.16 -0.26 -6.90
CA VAL A 235 2.13 0.82 -6.72
C VAL A 235 1.51 1.88 -5.84
N ILE A 236 2.01 2.03 -4.62
CA ILE A 236 1.39 2.86 -3.58
C ILE A 236 2.32 3.98 -3.14
N PHE A 237 1.89 5.21 -3.40
CA PHE A 237 2.62 6.42 -3.01
C PHE A 237 2.29 6.82 -1.58
N ASN A 238 3.31 6.87 -0.70
CA ASN A 238 3.19 7.20 0.72
C ASN A 238 3.78 8.57 1.08
N ASN A 239 4.30 9.32 0.12
CA ASN A 239 4.77 10.70 0.25
C ASN A 239 3.59 11.69 0.30
N HIS A 240 2.73 11.54 1.32
CA HIS A 240 1.38 12.11 1.35
C HIS A 240 1.30 13.63 1.59
N TYR A 241 2.40 14.29 2.03
CA TYR A 241 2.37 15.69 2.41
C TYR A 241 1.95 16.60 1.24
N LYS A 242 1.00 17.52 1.52
CA LYS A 242 0.50 18.55 0.57
C LYS A 242 0.10 18.03 -0.82
N GLY A 243 -0.40 16.80 -0.91
CA GLY A 243 -0.85 16.25 -2.18
C GLY A 243 0.27 15.75 -3.10
N GLN A 244 1.49 15.60 -2.60
CA GLN A 244 2.63 15.07 -3.40
C GLN A 244 2.37 13.62 -3.85
N ALA A 245 1.77 12.78 -2.99
CA ALA A 245 1.45 11.40 -3.34
C ALA A 245 0.50 11.28 -4.55
N PRO A 246 -0.69 11.92 -4.58
CA PRO A 246 -1.54 11.85 -5.75
C PRO A 246 -0.92 12.51 -7.00
N ALA A 247 -0.11 13.57 -6.84
CA ALA A 247 0.60 14.17 -7.97
C ALA A 247 1.59 13.18 -8.60
N ASN A 248 2.46 12.56 -7.79
CA ASN A 248 3.40 11.56 -8.28
C ASN A 248 2.71 10.28 -8.80
N ALA A 249 1.61 9.84 -8.14
CA ALA A 249 0.83 8.70 -8.61
C ALA A 249 0.28 8.93 -10.02
N HIS A 250 -0.28 10.09 -10.31
CA HIS A 250 -0.74 10.45 -11.66
C HIS A 250 0.40 10.53 -12.68
N THR A 251 1.53 11.15 -12.32
CA THR A 251 2.70 11.19 -13.22
C THR A 251 3.17 9.76 -13.53
N PHE A 252 3.30 8.91 -12.51
CA PHE A 252 3.76 7.54 -12.69
C PHE A 252 2.77 6.69 -13.50
N GLU A 253 1.47 6.86 -13.28
CA GLU A 253 0.41 6.23 -14.07
C GLU A 253 0.53 6.58 -15.56
N GLN A 254 0.76 7.87 -15.90
CA GLN A 254 0.97 8.31 -17.28
C GLN A 254 2.21 7.67 -17.91
N MET A 255 3.30 7.55 -17.14
CA MET A 255 4.53 6.88 -17.62
C MET A 255 4.30 5.38 -17.86
N LEU A 256 3.60 4.70 -16.93
CA LEU A 256 3.26 3.27 -17.07
C LEU A 256 2.31 2.99 -18.22
N ARG A 257 1.40 3.89 -18.55
CA ARG A 257 0.46 3.74 -19.68
C ARG A 257 1.15 3.52 -21.01
N ALA A 258 2.30 4.16 -21.22
CA ALA A 258 3.09 3.99 -22.42
C ALA A 258 3.75 2.61 -22.55
N ILE A 259 3.91 1.90 -21.43
CA ILE A 259 4.61 0.60 -21.34
C ILE A 259 3.60 -0.56 -21.23
N LEU A 260 2.65 -0.45 -20.31
CA LEU A 260 1.75 -1.54 -19.92
C LEU A 260 0.42 -1.57 -20.70
N GLY A 261 0.03 -0.46 -21.29
CA GLY A 261 -1.22 -0.40 -22.08
C GLY A 261 -2.45 -0.87 -21.26
N GLN A 262 -3.09 -1.98 -21.69
CA GLN A 262 -4.31 -2.50 -21.05
C GLN A 262 -4.09 -3.18 -19.69
N GLU A 263 -2.86 -3.45 -19.29
CA GLU A 263 -2.57 -4.04 -17.98
C GLU A 263 -2.72 -3.02 -16.86
N LEU A 264 -2.59 -1.71 -17.18
CA LEU A 264 -2.84 -0.63 -16.24
C LEU A 264 -4.34 -0.47 -16.01
N VAL A 265 -4.77 -0.63 -14.77
CA VAL A 265 -6.17 -0.45 -14.39
C VAL A 265 -6.46 1.03 -14.22
N GLU A 266 -7.33 1.53 -15.06
CA GLU A 266 -7.81 2.91 -15.01
C GLU A 266 -9.15 2.99 -14.30
N VAL A 267 -9.46 4.16 -13.75
CA VAL A 267 -10.78 4.45 -13.20
C VAL A 267 -11.74 4.66 -14.38
N GLU A 268 -12.86 3.95 -14.36
CA GLU A 268 -13.93 4.23 -15.30
C GLU A 268 -14.44 5.65 -15.11
N PRO A 269 -14.52 6.46 -16.17
CA PRO A 269 -15.11 7.80 -16.05
C PRO A 269 -16.53 7.65 -15.47
N PRO A 270 -16.95 8.57 -14.59
CA PRO A 270 -18.32 8.53 -14.07
C PRO A 270 -19.28 8.46 -15.23
N GLU A 271 -20.24 7.53 -15.16
CA GLU A 271 -21.33 7.47 -16.15
C GLU A 271 -21.87 8.91 -16.28
N SER A 272 -21.77 9.46 -17.50
CA SER A 272 -22.34 10.77 -17.77
C SER A 272 -23.81 10.69 -17.35
N ASP A 273 -24.23 11.53 -16.43
CA ASP A 273 -25.63 11.64 -16.05
C ASP A 273 -26.45 11.66 -17.33
N SER A 274 -27.12 10.55 -17.62
CA SER A 274 -28.09 10.51 -18.72
C SER A 274 -29.11 11.58 -18.39
N PRO A 275 -29.37 12.51 -19.31
CA PRO A 275 -30.34 13.54 -19.04
C PRO A 275 -31.65 12.85 -18.70
N LEU A 276 -32.15 13.07 -17.52
CA LEU A 276 -33.52 12.70 -17.13
C LEU A 276 -34.46 13.42 -18.10
N PHE A 277 -34.99 12.69 -19.07
CA PHE A 277 -36.15 13.12 -19.83
C PHE A 277 -37.40 12.99 -18.99
#